data_f538cd35aaf6cc92a6436acbe4998737
#
_entry.id   f538cd35aaf6cc92a6436acbe4998737
#
_cell.length_a   1.000
_cell.length_b   1.000
_cell.length_c   1.000
_cell.angle_alpha   90.00
_cell.angle_beta   90.00
_cell.angle_gamma   90.00
#
_symmetry.space_group_name_H-M   'P 1'
#
loop_
_entity.id
_entity.type
_entity.pdbx_description
1 polymer ?
#
loop_
_entity_poly.entity_id
_entity_poly.type
_entity_poly.pdbx_seq_one_letter_code
_entity_poly.pdbx_strand_id
1 'polypeptide(L)'
;MSISKLYVRTFGCQMNEYDSNKMGDVLKESHGLELTEDITKADVLLVNTCSIREKAEEKLFHQLGRWRKLKEKKPNLVIGVGGCVASQEGDLILKRAPYVDMIFGPQTLHRLPNMLNEALNENQISIDISFPEIEKFDHLPEPHSDGATAFVSIMEGCSKYCTFCVVPYTRGEEISRPFNDVMREVEILANQGVKEVNLLGQNVNSFRGLMDDGEVADLALLIAIVAQVSGIERIRYTTSHPVEFSDRLIQAYAEVPELVSHLHLPVQSGSDRVLGLMKRGHTAIEYKSKIRNLKKIRPGISISSDFIIGFPGETEKDFNDTVNLIEEIGFDKSFSFIYSKRPGTIAASFDDDVSAETKKQRLVVIQDKLNENTEEISKSMIGSIQKVLVEGSSKKGATLSGRTENMRTAHFIGNEQLIGQIVSVKITDGIGNSLQAELI
;
A
#
# COMPACT_ATOMS: atom_id res chain seq x y z
N MET A 1 0.00 22.94 29.45
CA MET A 1 -0.88 23.41 28.34
C MET A 1 -1.57 22.18 27.80
N SER A 2 -2.89 22.24 27.56
CA SER A 2 -3.57 21.10 26.92
C SER A 2 -3.16 21.05 25.43
N ILE A 3 -2.62 19.93 24.97
CA ILE A 3 -2.43 19.63 23.56
C ILE A 3 -3.79 19.30 22.94
N SER A 4 -4.03 19.69 21.68
CA SER A 4 -5.33 19.49 21.05
C SER A 4 -5.26 19.12 19.57
N LYS A 5 -4.13 19.35 18.90
CA LYS A 5 -4.01 19.18 17.44
C LYS A 5 -2.83 18.29 17.06
N LEU A 6 -3.13 17.32 16.21
CA LEU A 6 -2.20 16.36 15.62
C LEU A 6 -2.04 16.60 14.12
N TYR A 7 -0.81 16.74 13.65
CA TYR A 7 -0.49 16.72 12.23
C TYR A 7 0.27 15.43 11.90
N VAL A 8 -0.22 14.67 10.93
CA VAL A 8 0.43 13.44 10.46
C VAL A 8 0.90 13.63 9.02
N ARG A 9 2.18 13.38 8.77
CA ARG A 9 2.75 13.37 7.42
C ARG A 9 3.11 11.96 7.02
N THR A 10 2.44 11.42 6.00
CA THR A 10 2.67 10.07 5.50
C THR A 10 3.55 10.10 4.26
N PHE A 11 4.60 9.28 4.26
CA PHE A 11 5.41 8.96 3.10
C PHE A 11 5.38 7.45 2.93
N GLY A 12 4.90 6.94 1.79
CA GLY A 12 5.00 5.51 1.56
C GLY A 12 3.91 4.88 0.72
N CYS A 13 3.45 3.73 1.17
CA CYS A 13 2.43 2.92 0.54
C CYS A 13 1.10 2.97 1.31
N GLN A 14 0.09 2.27 0.82
CA GLN A 14 -1.23 2.18 1.44
C GLN A 14 -1.20 1.68 2.90
N MET A 15 -0.26 0.76 3.23
CA MET A 15 -0.07 0.34 4.63
C MET A 15 0.37 1.51 5.53
N ASN A 16 1.21 2.43 5.04
CA ASN A 16 1.56 3.61 5.83
C ASN A 16 0.37 4.58 5.97
N GLU A 17 -0.52 4.64 4.98
CA GLU A 17 -1.76 5.42 5.09
C GLU A 17 -2.69 4.81 6.14
N TYR A 18 -2.88 3.48 6.13
CA TYR A 18 -3.60 2.77 7.18
C TYR A 18 -2.99 3.02 8.56
N ASP A 19 -1.67 2.81 8.72
CA ASP A 19 -0.97 3.04 9.99
C ASP A 19 -1.15 4.49 10.47
N SER A 20 -1.11 5.47 9.57
CA SER A 20 -1.28 6.89 9.92
C SER A 20 -2.70 7.22 10.41
N ASN A 21 -3.72 6.62 9.80
CA ASN A 21 -5.10 6.75 10.26
C ASN A 21 -5.25 6.16 11.68
N LYS A 22 -4.68 4.97 11.90
CA LYS A 22 -4.70 4.34 13.23
C LYS A 22 -3.94 5.14 14.29
N MET A 23 -2.81 5.80 13.94
CA MET A 23 -2.13 6.75 14.84
C MET A 23 -3.06 7.89 15.24
N GLY A 24 -3.82 8.43 14.28
CA GLY A 24 -4.83 9.46 14.54
C GLY A 24 -5.91 8.98 15.49
N ASP A 25 -6.49 7.80 15.23
CA ASP A 25 -7.55 7.20 16.04
C ASP A 25 -7.07 6.95 17.49
N VAL A 26 -5.90 6.33 17.66
CA VAL A 26 -5.29 6.04 18.98
C VAL A 26 -5.06 7.30 19.81
N LEU A 27 -4.53 8.36 19.18
CA LEU A 27 -4.25 9.62 19.89
C LEU A 27 -5.50 10.48 20.09
N LYS A 28 -6.52 10.34 19.25
CA LYS A 28 -7.84 10.95 19.46
C LYS A 28 -8.54 10.34 20.66
N GLU A 29 -8.58 9.00 20.75
CA GLU A 29 -9.23 8.31 21.86
C GLU A 29 -8.52 8.57 23.20
N SER A 30 -7.18 8.50 23.22
CA SER A 30 -6.40 8.59 24.47
C SER A 30 -6.17 10.02 24.96
N HIS A 31 -5.99 10.99 24.08
CA HIS A 31 -5.58 12.36 24.40
C HIS A 31 -6.53 13.43 23.84
N GLY A 32 -7.60 13.05 23.13
CA GLY A 32 -8.51 13.99 22.49
C GLY A 32 -7.89 14.80 21.37
N LEU A 33 -6.79 14.32 20.76
CA LEU A 33 -6.13 15.03 19.68
C LEU A 33 -6.94 14.97 18.39
N GLU A 34 -7.23 16.12 17.81
CA GLU A 34 -7.89 16.23 16.52
C GLU A 34 -6.88 16.42 15.38
N LEU A 35 -7.10 15.73 14.27
CA LEU A 35 -6.27 15.89 13.06
C LEU A 35 -6.39 17.32 12.51
N THR A 36 -5.27 17.85 12.02
CA THR A 36 -5.22 19.16 11.35
C THR A 36 -4.33 19.08 10.11
N GLU A 37 -4.74 19.78 9.06
CA GLU A 37 -3.91 20.00 7.87
C GLU A 37 -2.96 21.18 8.03
N ASP A 38 -3.23 22.06 8.99
CA ASP A 38 -2.42 23.25 9.28
C ASP A 38 -1.31 22.92 10.30
N ILE A 39 -0.11 22.65 9.79
CA ILE A 39 1.06 22.31 10.60
C ILE A 39 1.40 23.35 11.67
N THR A 40 1.01 24.62 11.47
CA THR A 40 1.32 25.70 12.42
C THR A 40 0.45 25.64 13.68
N LYS A 41 -0.71 24.99 13.59
CA LYS A 41 -1.64 24.78 14.70
C LYS A 41 -1.35 23.51 15.49
N ALA A 42 -0.53 22.61 14.95
CA ALA A 42 -0.26 21.32 15.56
C ALA A 42 0.52 21.44 16.87
N ASP A 43 0.18 20.61 17.83
CA ASP A 43 0.90 20.40 19.10
C ASP A 43 1.79 19.15 19.02
N VAL A 44 1.37 18.18 18.19
CA VAL A 44 2.11 16.96 17.91
C VAL A 44 2.27 16.81 16.39
N LEU A 45 3.50 16.56 15.95
CA LEU A 45 3.85 16.28 14.56
C LEU A 45 4.34 14.83 14.46
N LEU A 46 3.65 14.02 13.67
CA LEU A 46 4.08 12.65 13.36
C LEU A 46 4.45 12.54 11.89
N VAL A 47 5.57 11.89 11.62
CA VAL A 47 5.93 11.46 10.26
C VAL A 47 5.98 9.94 10.20
N ASN A 48 5.17 9.37 9.32
CA ASN A 48 5.15 7.94 9.04
C ASN A 48 5.88 7.67 7.72
N THR A 49 6.86 6.77 7.75
CA THR A 49 7.80 6.59 6.64
C THR A 49 7.93 5.14 6.20
N CYS A 50 8.12 4.96 4.89
CA CYS A 50 8.34 3.66 4.25
C CYS A 50 9.82 3.45 3.91
N SER A 51 10.32 2.24 4.10
CA SER A 51 11.71 1.84 3.72
C SER A 51 11.82 1.29 2.29
N ILE A 52 10.71 1.09 1.58
CA ILE A 52 10.71 0.48 0.24
C ILE A 52 11.29 1.42 -0.82
N ARG A 53 11.10 2.74 -0.67
CA ARG A 53 11.55 3.74 -1.66
C ARG A 53 12.86 4.38 -1.23
N GLU A 54 13.88 4.33 -2.10
CA GLU A 54 15.23 4.85 -1.85
C GLU A 54 15.26 6.30 -1.29
N LYS A 55 14.41 7.16 -1.82
CA LYS A 55 14.35 8.56 -1.39
C LYS A 55 13.47 8.80 -0.15
N ALA A 56 12.94 7.74 0.48
CA ALA A 56 12.06 7.93 1.63
C ALA A 56 12.81 8.46 2.85
N GLU A 57 14.01 7.95 3.10
CA GLU A 57 14.91 8.41 4.17
C GLU A 57 15.31 9.88 3.97
N GLU A 58 15.76 10.26 2.77
CA GLU A 58 16.11 11.66 2.47
C GLU A 58 14.92 12.60 2.70
N LYS A 59 13.71 12.19 2.26
CA LYS A 59 12.49 12.96 2.48
C LYS A 59 12.16 13.10 3.96
N LEU A 60 12.39 12.05 4.76
CA LEU A 60 12.24 12.10 6.20
C LEU A 60 13.13 13.20 6.79
N PHE A 61 14.44 13.15 6.55
CA PHE A 61 15.37 14.12 7.15
C PHE A 61 15.15 15.55 6.63
N HIS A 62 14.76 15.72 5.38
CA HIS A 62 14.35 17.03 4.87
C HIS A 62 13.10 17.55 5.60
N GLN A 63 12.12 16.69 5.89
CA GLN A 63 10.93 17.08 6.64
C GLN A 63 11.26 17.42 8.08
N LEU A 64 12.08 16.61 8.76
CA LEU A 64 12.55 16.85 10.11
C LEU A 64 13.33 18.18 10.22
N GLY A 65 14.16 18.49 9.23
CA GLY A 65 14.87 19.78 9.19
C GLY A 65 13.94 21.00 9.11
N ARG A 66 12.78 20.87 8.44
CA ARG A 66 11.73 21.92 8.44
C ARG A 66 11.04 22.01 9.82
N TRP A 67 10.76 20.87 10.45
CA TRP A 67 10.07 20.80 11.72
C TRP A 67 10.94 21.30 12.89
N ARG A 68 12.26 21.15 12.79
CA ARG A 68 13.21 21.75 13.73
C ARG A 68 12.92 23.24 13.93
N LYS A 69 12.75 24.00 12.84
CA LYS A 69 12.47 25.43 12.89
C LYS A 69 11.13 25.76 13.56
N LEU A 70 10.14 24.86 13.49
CA LEU A 70 8.87 24.99 14.19
C LEU A 70 9.06 24.75 15.70
N LYS A 71 9.81 23.71 16.06
CA LYS A 71 10.10 23.39 17.46
C LYS A 71 10.93 24.48 18.15
N GLU A 72 11.86 25.12 17.43
CA GLU A 72 12.61 26.28 17.94
C GLU A 72 11.68 27.47 18.31
N LYS A 73 10.56 27.63 17.59
CA LYS A 73 9.54 28.65 17.89
C LYS A 73 8.50 28.20 18.92
N LYS A 74 8.21 26.90 18.99
CA LYS A 74 7.25 26.28 19.90
C LYS A 74 7.95 25.14 20.65
N PRO A 75 8.67 25.41 21.76
CA PRO A 75 9.50 24.42 22.45
C PRO A 75 8.73 23.18 22.92
N ASN A 76 7.43 23.32 23.24
CA ASN A 76 6.56 22.23 23.67
C ASN A 76 5.97 21.39 22.51
N LEU A 77 6.36 21.68 21.26
CA LEU A 77 5.95 20.89 20.11
C LEU A 77 6.59 19.50 20.17
N VAL A 78 5.77 18.45 20.17
CA VAL A 78 6.26 17.06 20.15
C VAL A 78 6.45 16.60 18.71
N ILE A 79 7.59 15.98 18.41
CA ILE A 79 7.92 15.43 17.09
C ILE A 79 8.15 13.92 17.21
N GLY A 80 7.34 13.13 16.50
CA GLY A 80 7.48 11.67 16.42
C GLY A 80 7.79 11.17 15.02
N VAL A 81 8.62 10.13 14.94
CA VAL A 81 8.99 9.43 13.71
C VAL A 81 8.52 7.98 13.80
N GLY A 82 7.66 7.58 12.89
CA GLY A 82 7.09 6.23 12.83
C GLY A 82 7.33 5.52 11.50
N GLY A 83 7.02 4.22 11.49
CA GLY A 83 6.99 3.39 10.29
C GLY A 83 8.28 2.61 10.02
N CYS A 84 8.39 2.06 8.80
CA CYS A 84 9.46 1.11 8.46
C CYS A 84 10.87 1.73 8.52
N VAL A 85 11.04 3.03 8.19
CA VAL A 85 12.35 3.69 8.35
C VAL A 85 12.71 3.84 9.82
N ALA A 86 11.73 4.10 10.69
CA ALA A 86 11.96 4.16 12.14
C ALA A 86 12.47 2.80 12.67
N SER A 87 11.86 1.70 12.25
CA SER A 87 12.32 0.34 12.60
C SER A 87 13.72 0.01 12.06
N GLN A 88 14.07 0.53 10.88
CA GLN A 88 15.35 0.28 10.23
C GLN A 88 16.48 1.11 10.85
N GLU A 89 16.26 2.40 11.08
CA GLU A 89 17.30 3.37 11.45
C GLU A 89 17.39 3.60 12.97
N GLY A 90 16.28 3.42 13.71
CA GLY A 90 16.28 3.49 15.17
C GLY A 90 17.05 4.70 15.73
N ASP A 91 18.05 4.43 16.57
CA ASP A 91 18.90 5.44 17.21
C ASP A 91 19.65 6.36 16.23
N LEU A 92 19.88 5.95 14.99
CA LEU A 92 20.56 6.79 14.00
C LEU A 92 19.71 8.02 13.65
N ILE A 93 18.39 7.93 13.79
CA ILE A 93 17.50 9.09 13.61
C ILE A 93 17.85 10.17 14.65
N LEU A 94 18.03 9.81 15.93
CA LEU A 94 18.40 10.76 16.98
C LEU A 94 19.77 11.38 16.77
N LYS A 95 20.75 10.63 16.28
CA LYS A 95 22.08 11.18 15.98
C LYS A 95 22.00 12.29 14.94
N ARG A 96 21.10 12.20 13.96
CA ARG A 96 20.90 13.19 12.89
C ARG A 96 19.86 14.26 13.23
N ALA A 97 18.89 13.94 14.08
CA ALA A 97 17.77 14.81 14.47
C ALA A 97 17.50 14.71 15.98
N PRO A 98 18.39 15.25 16.86
CA PRO A 98 18.29 15.11 18.31
C PRO A 98 17.10 15.84 18.95
N TYR A 99 16.32 16.53 18.17
CA TYR A 99 15.09 17.24 18.56
C TYR A 99 13.82 16.40 18.34
N VAL A 100 13.93 15.15 17.91
CA VAL A 100 12.84 14.18 17.84
C VAL A 100 12.58 13.63 19.23
N ASP A 101 11.32 13.55 19.63
CA ASP A 101 10.90 13.12 20.97
C ASP A 101 10.48 11.65 21.00
N MET A 102 9.93 11.13 19.90
CA MET A 102 9.44 9.75 19.82
C MET A 102 9.89 9.05 18.53
N ILE A 103 10.32 7.78 18.66
CA ILE A 103 10.64 6.91 17.53
C ILE A 103 9.93 5.56 17.74
N PHE A 104 9.08 5.15 16.81
CA PHE A 104 8.29 3.94 16.95
C PHE A 104 8.16 3.15 15.65
N GLY A 105 8.16 1.83 15.79
CA GLY A 105 7.91 0.92 14.68
C GLY A 105 6.42 0.86 14.27
N PRO A 106 6.09 0.26 13.12
CA PRO A 106 4.70 0.03 12.74
C PRO A 106 3.98 -0.94 13.70
N GLN A 107 4.73 -1.80 14.40
CA GLN A 107 4.18 -2.77 15.33
C GLN A 107 3.85 -2.20 16.71
N THR A 108 4.39 -1.04 17.06
CA THR A 108 4.25 -0.42 18.39
C THR A 108 3.39 0.84 18.39
N LEU A 109 2.67 1.11 17.29
CA LEU A 109 1.84 2.31 17.17
C LEU A 109 0.72 2.40 18.25
N HIS A 110 0.23 1.28 18.78
CA HIS A 110 -0.73 1.22 19.87
C HIS A 110 -0.17 1.75 21.20
N ARG A 111 1.16 1.82 21.34
CA ARG A 111 1.86 2.36 22.51
C ARG A 111 2.11 3.88 22.44
N LEU A 112 1.72 4.52 21.33
CA LEU A 112 1.86 5.97 21.14
C LEU A 112 1.32 6.82 22.33
N PRO A 113 0.18 6.48 22.98
CA PRO A 113 -0.29 7.24 24.13
C PRO A 113 0.74 7.32 25.27
N ASN A 114 1.38 6.20 25.58
CA ASN A 114 2.41 6.17 26.65
C ASN A 114 3.65 6.96 26.23
N MET A 115 4.13 6.78 25.00
CA MET A 115 5.28 7.51 24.46
C MET A 115 5.03 9.02 24.43
N LEU A 116 3.80 9.44 24.10
CA LEU A 116 3.43 10.85 24.14
C LEU A 116 3.41 11.41 25.57
N ASN A 117 2.94 10.63 26.55
CA ASN A 117 2.99 11.02 27.96
C ASN A 117 4.44 11.18 28.47
N GLU A 118 5.36 10.28 28.11
CA GLU A 118 6.78 10.37 28.44
C GLU A 118 7.40 11.65 27.84
N ALA A 119 7.12 11.93 26.57
CA ALA A 119 7.61 13.13 25.89
C ALA A 119 7.08 14.43 26.53
N LEU A 120 5.80 14.47 26.95
CA LEU A 120 5.16 15.67 27.50
C LEU A 120 5.49 15.94 28.97
N ASN A 121 5.51 14.89 29.80
CA ASN A 121 5.59 15.03 31.25
C ASN A 121 7.01 14.86 31.78
N GLU A 122 7.80 14.00 31.14
CA GLU A 122 9.14 13.64 31.61
C GLU A 122 10.24 14.27 30.75
N ASN A 123 9.88 14.88 29.64
CA ASN A 123 10.83 15.43 28.66
C ASN A 123 11.88 14.38 28.24
N GLN A 124 11.44 13.09 28.20
CA GLN A 124 12.26 11.96 27.83
C GLN A 124 12.02 11.59 26.37
N ILE A 125 13.09 11.20 25.70
CA ILE A 125 13.00 10.64 24.36
C ILE A 125 12.55 9.18 24.47
N SER A 126 11.46 8.84 23.80
CA SER A 126 10.90 7.49 23.82
C SER A 126 11.16 6.76 22.49
N ILE A 127 11.75 5.56 22.58
CA ILE A 127 12.04 4.72 21.40
C ILE A 127 11.43 3.34 21.64
N ASP A 128 10.52 2.93 20.74
CA ASP A 128 9.98 1.58 20.71
C ASP A 128 9.85 1.07 19.27
N ILE A 129 10.85 0.33 18.83
CA ILE A 129 10.93 -0.33 17.52
C ILE A 129 10.90 -1.86 17.67
N SER A 130 10.39 -2.37 18.77
CA SER A 130 10.25 -3.79 19.04
C SER A 130 9.19 -4.45 18.13
N PHE A 131 9.21 -5.76 18.08
CA PHE A 131 8.23 -6.58 17.37
C PHE A 131 7.45 -7.42 18.39
N PRO A 132 6.47 -6.81 19.12
CA PRO A 132 5.62 -7.60 20.02
C PRO A 132 4.77 -8.58 19.21
N GLU A 133 4.61 -9.78 19.71
CA GLU A 133 3.70 -10.76 19.12
C GLU A 133 2.24 -10.27 19.31
N ILE A 134 1.51 -10.07 18.21
CA ILE A 134 0.04 -9.87 18.10
C ILE A 134 -0.55 -8.63 18.80
N GLU A 135 0.08 -8.02 19.81
CA GLU A 135 -0.48 -6.92 20.63
C GLU A 135 -1.11 -5.77 19.83
N LYS A 136 -0.58 -5.46 18.65
CA LYS A 136 -1.02 -4.30 17.87
C LYS A 136 -2.51 -4.34 17.54
N PHE A 137 -3.01 -5.48 17.07
CA PHE A 137 -4.39 -5.58 16.59
C PHE A 137 -5.41 -5.61 17.73
N ASP A 138 -5.02 -6.14 18.90
CA ASP A 138 -5.88 -6.24 20.06
C ASP A 138 -6.14 -4.89 20.75
N HIS A 139 -5.28 -3.90 20.50
CA HIS A 139 -5.31 -2.58 21.15
C HIS A 139 -5.58 -1.40 20.19
N LEU A 140 -6.05 -1.66 18.97
CA LEU A 140 -6.45 -0.59 18.06
C LEU A 140 -7.89 -0.16 18.35
N PRO A 141 -8.17 1.15 18.33
CA PRO A 141 -9.53 1.67 18.47
C PRO A 141 -10.42 1.24 17.30
N GLU A 142 -11.73 1.41 17.49
CA GLU A 142 -12.69 1.19 16.40
C GLU A 142 -12.28 1.99 15.15
N PRO A 143 -12.43 1.40 13.96
CA PRO A 143 -12.05 2.07 12.73
C PRO A 143 -12.96 3.26 12.46
N HIS A 144 -12.38 4.33 11.93
CA HIS A 144 -13.10 5.49 11.44
C HIS A 144 -12.80 5.74 9.98
N SER A 145 -13.83 6.08 9.20
CA SER A 145 -13.70 6.47 7.79
C SER A 145 -14.57 7.67 7.49
N ASP A 146 -13.97 8.69 6.87
CA ASP A 146 -14.67 9.88 6.37
C ASP A 146 -15.05 9.75 4.89
N GLY A 147 -14.80 8.60 4.26
CA GLY A 147 -14.95 8.39 2.82
C GLY A 147 -15.62 7.08 2.44
N ALA A 148 -15.87 6.92 1.14
CA ALA A 148 -16.47 5.70 0.59
C ALA A 148 -15.47 4.55 0.39
N THR A 149 -14.19 4.77 0.65
CA THR A 149 -13.12 3.76 0.53
C THR A 149 -12.38 3.65 1.85
N ALA A 150 -12.12 2.44 2.31
CA ALA A 150 -11.31 2.18 3.50
C ALA A 150 -10.23 1.13 3.25
N PHE A 151 -9.10 1.28 3.94
CA PHE A 151 -8.07 0.26 4.04
C PHE A 151 -8.32 -0.61 5.26
N VAL A 152 -8.20 -1.92 5.09
CA VAL A 152 -8.32 -2.91 6.17
C VAL A 152 -7.06 -3.78 6.15
N SER A 153 -6.20 -3.64 7.15
CA SER A 153 -5.05 -4.53 7.31
C SER A 153 -5.53 -5.89 7.79
N ILE A 154 -5.34 -6.93 6.99
CA ILE A 154 -5.74 -8.31 7.32
C ILE A 154 -4.59 -9.14 7.83
N MET A 155 -3.38 -8.71 7.56
CA MET A 155 -2.15 -9.36 8.00
C MET A 155 -0.97 -8.39 8.00
N GLU A 156 0.06 -8.71 8.75
CA GLU A 156 1.33 -7.97 8.74
C GLU A 156 2.54 -8.91 8.65
N GLY A 157 3.69 -8.32 8.25
CA GLY A 157 4.92 -9.05 8.06
C GLY A 157 4.94 -9.89 6.78
N CYS A 158 6.06 -10.57 6.54
CA CYS A 158 6.21 -11.48 5.41
C CYS A 158 7.33 -12.48 5.65
N SER A 159 7.03 -13.77 5.55
CA SER A 159 7.99 -14.86 5.76
C SER A 159 8.58 -15.41 4.44
N LYS A 160 8.49 -14.68 3.32
CA LYS A 160 9.06 -15.14 2.03
C LYS A 160 10.58 -14.93 1.93
N TYR A 161 11.12 -13.98 2.68
CA TYR A 161 12.57 -13.69 2.72
C TYR A 161 13.21 -13.57 1.32
N CYS A 162 12.51 -12.88 0.39
CA CYS A 162 13.11 -12.53 -0.91
C CYS A 162 14.40 -11.75 -0.69
N THR A 163 15.46 -12.07 -1.43
CA THR A 163 16.83 -11.63 -1.12
C THR A 163 17.02 -10.10 -1.11
N PHE A 164 16.16 -9.35 -1.80
CA PHE A 164 16.20 -7.88 -1.89
C PHE A 164 15.29 -7.17 -0.87
N CYS A 165 14.44 -7.91 -0.16
CA CYS A 165 13.31 -7.33 0.57
C CYS A 165 13.64 -7.11 2.05
N VAL A 166 13.36 -5.91 2.56
CA VAL A 166 13.56 -5.53 3.97
C VAL A 166 12.34 -5.81 4.85
N VAL A 167 11.19 -6.19 4.28
CA VAL A 167 9.93 -6.35 5.02
C VAL A 167 10.05 -7.27 6.23
N PRO A 168 10.68 -8.47 6.15
CA PRO A 168 10.84 -9.32 7.33
C PRO A 168 11.60 -8.63 8.48
N TYR A 169 12.49 -7.71 8.15
CA TYR A 169 13.34 -7.00 9.12
C TYR A 169 12.73 -5.71 9.66
N THR A 170 11.68 -5.18 9.00
CA THR A 170 11.05 -3.91 9.38
C THR A 170 9.61 -4.06 9.84
N ARG A 171 8.95 -5.17 9.51
CA ARG A 171 7.57 -5.50 9.90
C ARG A 171 7.42 -6.88 10.54
N GLY A 172 8.51 -7.65 10.62
CA GLY A 172 8.52 -8.96 11.22
C GLY A 172 8.04 -10.09 10.31
N GLU A 173 7.88 -11.27 10.91
CA GLU A 173 7.30 -12.43 10.26
C GLU A 173 5.81 -12.24 9.97
N GLU A 174 5.29 -13.12 9.12
CA GLU A 174 3.90 -13.08 8.67
C GLU A 174 2.94 -13.46 9.79
N ILE A 175 2.02 -12.56 10.12
CA ILE A 175 0.97 -12.77 11.11
C ILE A 175 -0.36 -12.36 10.49
N SER A 176 -1.31 -13.29 10.40
CA SER A 176 -2.69 -13.00 9.96
C SER A 176 -3.55 -12.61 11.15
N ARG A 177 -4.44 -11.65 10.95
CA ARG A 177 -5.45 -11.29 11.94
C ARG A 177 -6.49 -12.41 12.08
N PRO A 178 -7.12 -12.57 13.25
CA PRO A 178 -8.31 -13.40 13.41
C PRO A 178 -9.38 -12.99 12.39
N PHE A 179 -10.03 -13.99 11.79
CA PHE A 179 -11.03 -13.76 10.75
C PHE A 179 -12.15 -12.84 11.22
N ASN A 180 -12.70 -13.11 12.41
CA ASN A 180 -13.84 -12.36 12.95
C ASN A 180 -13.50 -10.91 13.29
N ASP A 181 -12.26 -10.59 13.64
CA ASP A 181 -11.83 -9.21 13.88
C ASP A 181 -11.75 -8.41 12.59
N VAL A 182 -11.30 -9.05 11.50
CA VAL A 182 -11.34 -8.44 10.15
C VAL A 182 -12.79 -8.19 9.74
N MET A 183 -13.68 -9.17 9.93
CA MET A 183 -15.10 -9.03 9.58
C MET A 183 -15.77 -7.92 10.38
N ARG A 184 -15.52 -7.84 11.69
CA ARG A 184 -16.06 -6.77 12.54
C ARG A 184 -15.62 -5.39 12.06
N GLU A 185 -14.32 -5.22 11.71
CA GLU A 185 -13.81 -3.96 11.15
C GLU A 185 -14.53 -3.59 9.85
N VAL A 186 -14.72 -4.54 8.93
CA VAL A 186 -15.45 -4.32 7.67
C VAL A 186 -16.90 -3.93 7.91
N GLU A 187 -17.60 -4.58 8.84
CA GLU A 187 -18.99 -4.27 9.19
C GLU A 187 -19.14 -2.86 9.78
N ILE A 188 -18.23 -2.45 10.68
CA ILE A 188 -18.21 -1.09 11.25
C ILE A 188 -18.00 -0.07 10.14
N LEU A 189 -17.06 -0.29 9.24
CA LEU A 189 -16.78 0.60 8.10
C LEU A 189 -17.97 0.68 7.13
N ALA A 190 -18.62 -0.45 6.84
CA ALA A 190 -19.81 -0.48 6.00
C ALA A 190 -20.95 0.34 6.60
N ASN A 191 -21.18 0.24 7.93
CA ASN A 191 -22.17 1.04 8.66
C ASN A 191 -21.84 2.55 8.66
N GLN A 192 -20.57 2.94 8.46
CA GLN A 192 -20.16 4.33 8.28
C GLN A 192 -20.29 4.81 6.83
N GLY A 193 -20.73 3.96 5.89
CA GLY A 193 -20.97 4.30 4.49
C GLY A 193 -19.83 3.95 3.53
N VAL A 194 -18.84 3.19 3.97
CA VAL A 194 -17.78 2.66 3.09
C VAL A 194 -18.39 1.72 2.06
N LYS A 195 -18.04 1.92 0.78
CA LYS A 195 -18.48 1.13 -0.36
C LYS A 195 -17.38 0.24 -0.92
N GLU A 196 -16.12 0.66 -0.80
CA GLU A 196 -14.96 -0.11 -1.26
C GLU A 196 -14.02 -0.40 -0.09
N VAL A 197 -13.70 -1.67 0.15
CA VAL A 197 -12.64 -2.07 1.08
C VAL A 197 -11.40 -2.54 0.31
N ASN A 198 -10.24 -2.04 0.73
CA ASN A 198 -8.94 -2.50 0.27
C ASN A 198 -8.30 -3.36 1.36
N LEU A 199 -8.22 -4.67 1.13
CA LEU A 199 -7.57 -5.61 2.02
C LEU A 199 -6.05 -5.48 1.85
N LEU A 200 -5.36 -5.15 2.94
CA LEU A 200 -3.93 -4.86 2.95
C LEU A 200 -3.13 -5.89 3.72
N GLY A 201 -1.89 -6.08 3.28
CA GLY A 201 -0.86 -6.88 3.92
C GLY A 201 0.45 -6.75 3.17
N GLN A 202 1.51 -7.38 3.63
CA GLN A 202 2.78 -7.44 2.90
C GLN A 202 2.88 -8.67 1.98
N ASN A 203 1.98 -9.64 2.19
CA ASN A 203 1.77 -10.83 1.36
C ASN A 203 0.30 -11.26 1.49
N VAL A 204 -0.61 -10.37 1.07
CA VAL A 204 -2.04 -10.45 1.40
C VAL A 204 -2.69 -11.77 1.00
N ASN A 205 -2.26 -12.41 -0.09
CA ASN A 205 -2.80 -13.68 -0.54
C ASN A 205 -2.28 -14.92 0.21
N SER A 206 -1.40 -14.70 1.18
CA SER A 206 -1.00 -15.71 2.18
C SER A 206 -1.87 -15.68 3.46
N PHE A 207 -2.88 -14.82 3.51
CA PHE A 207 -3.77 -14.71 4.68
C PHE A 207 -4.31 -16.07 5.14
N ARG A 208 -4.21 -16.32 6.46
CA ARG A 208 -4.67 -17.52 7.17
C ARG A 208 -5.27 -17.09 8.51
N GLY A 209 -6.49 -16.53 8.47
CA GLY A 209 -7.18 -16.04 9.66
C GLY A 209 -7.86 -17.19 10.42
N LEU A 210 -7.57 -17.29 11.73
CA LEU A 210 -8.26 -18.24 12.60
C LEU A 210 -9.71 -17.78 12.82
N MET A 211 -10.66 -18.70 12.67
CA MET A 211 -12.08 -18.52 12.94
C MET A 211 -12.43 -19.02 14.35
N ASP A 212 -13.59 -18.59 14.89
CA ASP A 212 -14.02 -18.95 16.25
C ASP A 212 -14.30 -20.45 16.42
N ASP A 213 -14.60 -21.16 15.33
CA ASP A 213 -14.79 -22.62 15.32
C ASP A 213 -13.47 -23.41 15.26
N GLY A 214 -12.32 -22.72 15.18
CA GLY A 214 -10.99 -23.30 15.06
C GLY A 214 -10.56 -23.60 13.63
N GLU A 215 -11.40 -23.37 12.63
CA GLU A 215 -11.04 -23.48 11.23
C GLU A 215 -10.17 -22.29 10.79
N VAL A 216 -9.43 -22.45 9.68
CA VAL A 216 -8.56 -21.41 9.14
C VAL A 216 -9.08 -20.93 7.80
N ALA A 217 -9.49 -19.67 7.75
CA ALA A 217 -9.93 -19.01 6.52
C ALA A 217 -8.74 -18.56 5.68
N ASP A 218 -8.78 -18.82 4.38
CA ASP A 218 -7.88 -18.21 3.40
C ASP A 218 -8.46 -16.88 2.85
N LEU A 219 -7.66 -16.19 2.02
CA LEU A 219 -8.11 -14.93 1.40
C LEU A 219 -9.34 -15.10 0.52
N ALA A 220 -9.49 -16.23 -0.19
CA ALA A 220 -10.65 -16.46 -1.05
C ALA A 220 -11.94 -16.56 -0.24
N LEU A 221 -11.91 -17.26 0.90
CA LEU A 221 -13.06 -17.33 1.81
C LEU A 221 -13.33 -15.96 2.43
N LEU A 222 -12.32 -15.23 2.88
CA LEU A 222 -12.48 -13.89 3.41
C LEU A 222 -13.19 -12.96 2.39
N ILE A 223 -12.74 -12.94 1.14
CA ILE A 223 -13.35 -12.14 0.07
C ILE A 223 -14.82 -12.53 -0.12
N ALA A 224 -15.13 -13.83 -0.16
CA ALA A 224 -16.50 -14.32 -0.36
C ALA A 224 -17.46 -13.91 0.78
N ILE A 225 -16.97 -13.86 2.02
CA ILE A 225 -17.79 -13.44 3.18
C ILE A 225 -17.87 -11.91 3.28
N VAL A 226 -16.78 -11.18 3.00
CA VAL A 226 -16.81 -9.69 2.94
C VAL A 226 -17.80 -9.20 1.88
N ALA A 227 -17.93 -9.89 0.75
CA ALA A 227 -18.91 -9.56 -0.28
C ALA A 227 -20.38 -9.66 0.18
N GLN A 228 -20.64 -10.38 1.27
CA GLN A 228 -21.99 -10.51 1.85
C GLN A 228 -22.32 -9.38 2.84
N VAL A 229 -21.34 -8.55 3.22
CA VAL A 229 -21.55 -7.43 4.13
C VAL A 229 -22.37 -6.35 3.42
N SER A 230 -23.55 -6.06 3.97
CA SER A 230 -24.45 -5.04 3.41
C SER A 230 -23.74 -3.68 3.34
N GLY A 231 -23.75 -3.05 2.19
CA GLY A 231 -23.11 -1.76 1.94
C GLY A 231 -21.76 -1.86 1.25
N ILE A 232 -21.06 -2.98 1.32
CA ILE A 232 -19.82 -3.20 0.56
C ILE A 232 -20.18 -3.57 -0.89
N GLU A 233 -19.72 -2.76 -1.82
CA GLU A 233 -19.99 -2.92 -3.26
C GLU A 233 -18.74 -3.23 -4.07
N ARG A 234 -17.54 -3.03 -3.45
CA ARG A 234 -16.25 -3.35 -4.06
C ARG A 234 -15.26 -3.88 -3.04
N ILE A 235 -14.53 -4.89 -3.46
CA ILE A 235 -13.43 -5.48 -2.71
C ILE A 235 -12.18 -5.42 -3.58
N ARG A 236 -11.09 -4.96 -2.98
CA ARG A 236 -9.77 -4.90 -3.58
C ARG A 236 -8.75 -5.44 -2.60
N TYR A 237 -7.70 -6.03 -3.10
CA TYR A 237 -6.54 -6.39 -2.30
C TYR A 237 -5.25 -6.04 -3.03
N THR A 238 -4.15 -5.85 -2.29
CA THR A 238 -2.88 -5.45 -2.87
C THR A 238 -1.71 -6.08 -2.12
N THR A 239 -0.53 -6.11 -2.76
CA THR A 239 0.70 -6.71 -2.22
C THR A 239 0.61 -8.22 -2.13
N SER A 240 0.54 -8.87 -3.30
CA SER A 240 0.43 -10.33 -3.44
C SER A 240 1.75 -10.97 -3.86
N HIS A 241 1.90 -12.26 -3.57
CA HIS A 241 3.02 -13.06 -4.03
C HIS A 241 2.55 -14.16 -4.99
N PRO A 242 3.20 -14.36 -6.15
CA PRO A 242 2.75 -15.33 -7.16
C PRO A 242 2.62 -16.77 -6.65
N VAL A 243 3.45 -17.19 -5.70
CA VAL A 243 3.37 -18.54 -5.08
C VAL A 243 2.04 -18.75 -4.38
N GLU A 244 1.55 -17.74 -3.65
CA GLU A 244 0.29 -17.82 -2.89
C GLU A 244 -0.96 -17.51 -3.72
N PHE A 245 -0.80 -17.18 -5.01
CA PHE A 245 -1.94 -16.97 -5.90
C PHE A 245 -2.51 -18.32 -6.34
N SER A 246 -3.40 -18.86 -5.50
CA SER A 246 -3.98 -20.20 -5.63
C SER A 246 -5.11 -20.26 -6.65
N ASP A 247 -5.44 -21.47 -7.13
CA ASP A 247 -6.58 -21.70 -8.02
C ASP A 247 -7.90 -21.31 -7.34
N ARG A 248 -8.03 -21.50 -6.02
CA ARG A 248 -9.20 -21.05 -5.24
C ARG A 248 -9.36 -19.53 -5.29
N LEU A 249 -8.26 -18.78 -5.17
CA LEU A 249 -8.29 -17.32 -5.28
C LEU A 249 -8.57 -16.87 -6.73
N ILE A 250 -8.07 -17.62 -7.73
CA ILE A 250 -8.44 -17.38 -9.14
C ILE A 250 -9.94 -17.59 -9.34
N GLN A 251 -10.52 -18.64 -8.75
CA GLN A 251 -11.93 -18.94 -8.86
C GLN A 251 -12.82 -17.89 -8.17
N ALA A 252 -12.34 -17.24 -7.10
CA ALA A 252 -13.05 -16.13 -6.46
C ALA A 252 -13.34 -14.97 -7.44
N TYR A 253 -12.53 -14.75 -8.46
CA TYR A 253 -12.82 -13.76 -9.51
C TYR A 253 -14.02 -14.14 -10.39
N ALA A 254 -14.41 -15.42 -10.48
CA ALA A 254 -15.63 -15.84 -11.15
C ALA A 254 -16.86 -15.71 -10.24
N GLU A 255 -16.70 -16.02 -8.97
CA GLU A 255 -17.79 -16.23 -8.01
C GLU A 255 -18.21 -14.96 -7.28
N VAL A 256 -17.30 -13.97 -7.14
CA VAL A 256 -17.53 -12.76 -6.36
C VAL A 256 -17.54 -11.53 -7.27
N PRO A 257 -18.72 -11.02 -7.64
CA PRO A 257 -18.86 -9.85 -8.51
C PRO A 257 -18.27 -8.57 -7.91
N GLU A 258 -18.28 -8.43 -6.57
CA GLU A 258 -17.72 -7.30 -5.84
C GLU A 258 -16.18 -7.23 -5.89
N LEU A 259 -15.53 -8.38 -6.17
CA LEU A 259 -14.08 -8.40 -6.38
C LEU A 259 -13.75 -7.70 -7.72
N VAL A 260 -13.06 -6.58 -7.64
CA VAL A 260 -12.77 -5.72 -8.80
C VAL A 260 -11.99 -6.43 -9.90
N SER A 261 -12.24 -6.05 -11.15
CA SER A 261 -11.52 -6.58 -12.32
C SER A 261 -10.10 -6.00 -12.44
N HIS A 262 -9.34 -6.13 -11.37
CA HIS A 262 -7.95 -5.70 -11.28
C HIS A 262 -7.16 -6.62 -10.33
N LEU A 263 -5.98 -7.03 -10.75
CA LEU A 263 -5.04 -7.79 -9.93
C LEU A 263 -3.66 -7.12 -9.95
N HIS A 264 -3.12 -6.82 -8.78
CA HIS A 264 -1.71 -6.45 -8.61
C HIS A 264 -0.91 -7.66 -8.11
N LEU A 265 -0.05 -8.21 -8.99
CA LEU A 265 0.73 -9.43 -8.70
C LEU A 265 2.20 -9.21 -9.08
N PRO A 266 3.04 -8.73 -8.15
CA PRO A 266 4.44 -8.43 -8.39
C PRO A 266 5.26 -9.65 -8.82
N VAL A 267 5.72 -9.68 -10.07
CA VAL A 267 6.59 -10.75 -10.60
C VAL A 267 8.07 -10.48 -10.33
N GLN A 268 8.48 -9.22 -10.40
CA GLN A 268 9.82 -8.67 -10.21
C GLN A 268 10.77 -8.84 -11.41
N SER A 269 10.79 -9.97 -12.11
CA SER A 269 11.60 -10.25 -13.29
C SER A 269 10.92 -11.29 -14.20
N GLY A 270 11.23 -11.27 -15.48
CA GLY A 270 10.83 -12.29 -16.44
C GLY A 270 11.84 -13.43 -16.59
N SER A 271 13.02 -13.33 -15.98
CA SER A 271 14.06 -14.36 -16.03
C SER A 271 13.98 -15.32 -14.86
N ASP A 272 13.85 -16.61 -15.11
CA ASP A 272 13.84 -17.66 -14.07
C ASP A 272 15.15 -17.66 -13.27
N ARG A 273 16.28 -17.33 -13.90
CA ARG A 273 17.56 -17.22 -13.21
C ARG A 273 17.57 -16.06 -12.21
N VAL A 274 17.09 -14.89 -12.60
CA VAL A 274 16.98 -13.73 -11.70
C VAL A 274 15.95 -13.98 -10.61
N LEU A 275 14.80 -14.58 -10.94
CA LEU A 275 13.79 -15.00 -9.95
C LEU A 275 14.37 -15.97 -8.91
N GLY A 276 15.22 -16.91 -9.34
CA GLY A 276 15.96 -17.80 -8.45
C GLY A 276 16.93 -17.04 -7.52
N LEU A 277 17.72 -16.09 -8.05
CA LEU A 277 18.60 -15.24 -7.24
C LEU A 277 17.82 -14.35 -6.26
N MET A 278 16.64 -13.90 -6.64
CA MET A 278 15.71 -13.15 -5.78
C MET A 278 14.99 -14.04 -4.74
N LYS A 279 15.09 -15.37 -4.83
CA LYS A 279 14.31 -16.34 -4.04
C LYS A 279 12.80 -16.13 -4.15
N ARG A 280 12.29 -15.94 -5.39
CA ARG A 280 10.85 -15.71 -5.62
C ARG A 280 10.01 -16.99 -5.56
N GLY A 281 10.61 -18.18 -5.66
CA GLY A 281 9.93 -19.46 -5.50
C GLY A 281 8.95 -19.81 -6.63
N HIS A 282 9.01 -19.12 -7.76
CA HIS A 282 8.22 -19.39 -8.96
C HIS A 282 9.03 -19.09 -10.22
N THR A 283 8.58 -19.63 -11.34
CA THR A 283 9.13 -19.39 -12.68
C THR A 283 8.22 -18.45 -13.49
N ALA A 284 8.77 -17.88 -14.56
CA ALA A 284 7.99 -17.05 -15.49
C ALA A 284 6.86 -17.83 -16.16
N ILE A 285 7.08 -19.13 -16.44
CA ILE A 285 6.04 -19.98 -17.08
C ILE A 285 4.88 -20.27 -16.12
N GLU A 286 5.16 -20.51 -14.83
CA GLU A 286 4.12 -20.68 -13.81
C GLU A 286 3.32 -19.40 -13.63
N TYR A 287 3.99 -18.26 -13.58
CA TYR A 287 3.34 -16.94 -13.52
C TYR A 287 2.41 -16.73 -14.72
N LYS A 288 2.92 -16.93 -15.94
CA LYS A 288 2.13 -16.82 -17.17
C LYS A 288 0.92 -17.76 -17.19
N SER A 289 1.07 -18.98 -16.69
CA SER A 289 -0.02 -19.94 -16.57
C SER A 289 -1.14 -19.45 -15.67
N LYS A 290 -0.81 -18.92 -14.47
CA LYS A 290 -1.77 -18.33 -13.54
C LYS A 290 -2.52 -17.15 -14.15
N ILE A 291 -1.80 -16.21 -14.80
CA ILE A 291 -2.43 -15.07 -15.47
C ILE A 291 -3.34 -15.51 -16.62
N ARG A 292 -2.93 -16.51 -17.41
CA ARG A 292 -3.75 -17.05 -18.49
C ARG A 292 -5.04 -17.69 -17.96
N ASN A 293 -4.96 -18.44 -16.87
CA ASN A 293 -6.14 -19.01 -16.21
C ASN A 293 -7.07 -17.92 -15.68
N LEU A 294 -6.53 -16.90 -15.04
CA LEU A 294 -7.30 -15.75 -14.54
C LEU A 294 -8.01 -15.02 -15.70
N LYS A 295 -7.31 -14.73 -16.80
CA LYS A 295 -7.90 -14.08 -17.99
C LYS A 295 -9.00 -14.91 -18.66
N LYS A 296 -8.97 -16.24 -18.55
CA LYS A 296 -10.07 -17.10 -19.02
C LYS A 296 -11.32 -16.96 -18.13
N ILE A 297 -11.14 -16.84 -16.82
CA ILE A 297 -12.22 -16.73 -15.84
C ILE A 297 -12.81 -15.32 -15.82
N ARG A 298 -11.97 -14.29 -15.82
CA ARG A 298 -12.37 -12.87 -15.84
C ARG A 298 -11.76 -12.19 -17.08
N PRO A 299 -12.37 -12.33 -18.29
CA PRO A 299 -11.91 -11.63 -19.48
C PRO A 299 -11.88 -10.11 -19.27
N GLY A 300 -10.83 -9.45 -19.75
CA GLY A 300 -10.68 -7.99 -19.58
C GLY A 300 -10.16 -7.54 -18.22
N ILE A 301 -9.80 -8.48 -17.33
CA ILE A 301 -9.15 -8.11 -16.06
C ILE A 301 -7.83 -7.38 -16.32
N SER A 302 -7.64 -6.27 -15.62
CA SER A 302 -6.40 -5.49 -15.63
C SER A 302 -5.36 -6.14 -14.71
N ILE A 303 -4.16 -6.39 -15.22
CA ILE A 303 -3.05 -6.98 -14.46
C ILE A 303 -1.96 -5.95 -14.30
N SER A 304 -1.55 -5.67 -13.07
CA SER A 304 -0.40 -4.81 -12.75
C SER A 304 0.67 -5.58 -11.98
N SER A 305 1.91 -5.09 -12.04
CA SER A 305 3.06 -5.75 -11.43
C SER A 305 4.12 -4.75 -11.01
N ASP A 306 5.11 -5.24 -10.27
CA ASP A 306 6.35 -4.53 -9.98
C ASP A 306 7.52 -5.23 -10.69
N PHE A 307 8.50 -4.43 -11.14
CA PHE A 307 9.72 -4.90 -11.79
C PHE A 307 10.96 -4.28 -11.15
N ILE A 308 11.95 -5.10 -10.87
CA ILE A 308 13.27 -4.67 -10.40
C ILE A 308 14.28 -4.89 -11.52
N ILE A 309 14.89 -3.80 -11.97
CA ILE A 309 15.80 -3.77 -13.11
C ILE A 309 17.24 -3.61 -12.63
N GLY A 310 18.17 -4.31 -13.28
CA GLY A 310 19.59 -4.27 -12.91
C GLY A 310 19.85 -4.93 -11.56
N PHE A 311 19.16 -6.01 -11.27
CA PHE A 311 19.48 -6.87 -10.12
C PHE A 311 20.91 -7.41 -10.30
N PRO A 312 21.71 -7.57 -9.21
CA PRO A 312 23.06 -8.10 -9.31
C PRO A 312 23.13 -9.38 -10.13
N GLY A 313 24.01 -9.40 -11.12
CA GLY A 313 24.17 -10.51 -12.05
C GLY A 313 23.13 -10.56 -13.20
N GLU A 314 22.22 -9.58 -13.35
CA GLU A 314 21.28 -9.53 -14.47
C GLU A 314 22.00 -9.35 -15.80
N THR A 315 21.94 -10.36 -16.66
CA THR A 315 22.51 -10.29 -18.02
C THR A 315 21.55 -9.62 -19.00
N GLU A 316 22.04 -9.35 -20.23
CA GLU A 316 21.19 -8.84 -21.32
C GLU A 316 20.08 -9.82 -21.69
N LYS A 317 20.36 -11.12 -21.65
CA LYS A 317 19.34 -12.16 -21.87
C LYS A 317 18.25 -12.08 -20.81
N ASP A 318 18.59 -11.96 -19.53
CA ASP A 318 17.62 -11.87 -18.44
C ASP A 318 16.72 -10.62 -18.55
N PHE A 319 17.33 -9.51 -18.95
CA PHE A 319 16.59 -8.28 -19.22
C PHE A 319 15.59 -8.47 -20.37
N ASN A 320 16.02 -9.07 -21.50
CA ASN A 320 15.15 -9.35 -22.63
C ASN A 320 14.03 -10.34 -22.26
N ASP A 321 14.27 -11.34 -21.40
CA ASP A 321 13.25 -12.22 -20.88
C ASP A 321 12.17 -11.43 -20.09
N THR A 322 12.56 -10.35 -19.39
CA THR A 322 11.62 -9.46 -18.69
C THR A 322 10.81 -8.60 -19.67
N VAL A 323 11.44 -8.07 -20.72
CA VAL A 323 10.75 -7.31 -21.79
C VAL A 323 9.71 -8.21 -22.47
N ASN A 324 10.10 -9.44 -22.85
CA ASN A 324 9.21 -10.41 -23.49
C ASN A 324 8.00 -10.76 -22.59
N LEU A 325 8.22 -10.92 -21.29
CA LEU A 325 7.13 -11.16 -20.34
C LEU A 325 6.14 -10.00 -20.31
N ILE A 326 6.62 -8.75 -20.32
CA ILE A 326 5.79 -7.55 -20.32
C ILE A 326 4.92 -7.51 -21.60
N GLU A 327 5.50 -7.80 -22.75
CA GLU A 327 4.79 -7.84 -24.03
C GLU A 327 3.74 -8.95 -24.08
N GLU A 328 4.10 -10.17 -23.64
CA GLU A 328 3.18 -11.32 -23.69
C GLU A 328 1.96 -11.15 -22.77
N ILE A 329 2.15 -10.57 -21.58
CA ILE A 329 1.06 -10.40 -20.62
C ILE A 329 0.25 -9.14 -20.90
N GLY A 330 0.86 -8.06 -21.41
CA GLY A 330 0.21 -6.77 -21.58
C GLY A 330 -0.17 -6.18 -20.23
N PHE A 331 0.82 -5.99 -19.35
CA PHE A 331 0.59 -5.39 -18.04
C PHE A 331 0.05 -3.97 -18.16
N ASP A 332 -0.94 -3.68 -17.35
CA ASP A 332 -1.46 -2.34 -17.16
C ASP A 332 -0.54 -1.55 -16.20
N LYS A 333 -1.01 -0.46 -15.65
CA LYS A 333 -0.31 0.42 -14.71
C LYS A 333 0.56 -0.36 -13.72
N SER A 334 1.85 -0.44 -14.04
CA SER A 334 2.85 -1.19 -13.29
C SER A 334 4.00 -0.29 -12.86
N PHE A 335 4.77 -0.75 -11.90
CA PHE A 335 5.90 0.02 -11.39
C PHE A 335 7.21 -0.68 -11.74
N SER A 336 8.22 0.10 -12.07
CA SER A 336 9.57 -0.40 -12.32
C SER A 336 10.60 0.44 -11.58
N PHE A 337 11.58 -0.24 -11.01
CA PHE A 337 12.60 0.34 -10.17
C PHE A 337 13.98 -0.21 -10.53
N ILE A 338 15.00 0.63 -10.46
CA ILE A 338 16.38 0.15 -10.42
C ILE A 338 16.58 -0.56 -9.08
N TYR A 339 17.27 -1.72 -9.12
CA TYR A 339 17.71 -2.37 -7.88
C TYR A 339 18.53 -1.40 -7.02
N SER A 340 18.17 -1.29 -5.76
CA SER A 340 18.86 -0.49 -4.76
C SER A 340 19.20 -1.38 -3.55
N LYS A 341 20.48 -1.38 -3.17
CA LYS A 341 20.95 -2.15 -2.00
C LYS A 341 20.22 -1.68 -0.74
N ARG A 342 19.71 -2.63 0.02
CA ARG A 342 19.04 -2.36 1.29
C ARG A 342 19.85 -2.97 2.44
N PRO A 343 20.21 -2.20 3.47
CA PRO A 343 20.94 -2.73 4.63
C PRO A 343 20.23 -3.95 5.23
N GLY A 344 21.00 -4.96 5.59
CA GLY A 344 20.47 -6.18 6.21
C GLY A 344 19.89 -7.22 5.25
N THR A 345 19.68 -6.89 3.96
CA THR A 345 19.18 -7.87 2.97
C THR A 345 20.30 -8.73 2.39
N ILE A 346 19.97 -9.96 2.00
CA ILE A 346 20.94 -10.90 1.40
C ILE A 346 21.54 -10.32 0.11
N ALA A 347 20.70 -9.73 -0.76
CA ALA A 347 21.16 -9.17 -2.02
C ALA A 347 22.10 -7.96 -1.87
N ALA A 348 22.13 -7.31 -0.69
CA ALA A 348 23.09 -6.25 -0.43
C ALA A 348 24.54 -6.73 -0.41
N SER A 349 24.78 -8.03 -0.17
CA SER A 349 26.10 -8.66 -0.21
C SER A 349 26.50 -9.18 -1.61
N PHE A 350 25.60 -9.11 -2.60
CA PHE A 350 25.92 -9.57 -3.94
C PHE A 350 26.80 -8.54 -4.65
N ASP A 351 27.71 -9.03 -5.51
CA ASP A 351 28.51 -8.17 -6.39
C ASP A 351 27.58 -7.53 -7.42
N ASP A 352 27.53 -6.21 -7.40
CA ASP A 352 26.68 -5.43 -8.31
C ASP A 352 27.48 -5.10 -9.58
N ASP A 353 27.47 -6.05 -10.51
CA ASP A 353 28.20 -6.03 -11.76
C ASP A 353 27.46 -5.32 -12.92
N VAL A 354 26.22 -4.87 -12.69
CA VAL A 354 25.44 -4.10 -13.68
C VAL A 354 25.71 -2.60 -13.50
N SER A 355 26.28 -1.97 -14.51
CA SER A 355 26.62 -0.54 -14.44
C SER A 355 25.39 0.34 -14.21
N ALA A 356 25.57 1.47 -13.52
CA ALA A 356 24.51 2.44 -13.29
C ALA A 356 23.89 2.97 -14.61
N GLU A 357 24.70 3.11 -15.65
CA GLU A 357 24.26 3.53 -16.98
C GLU A 357 23.36 2.47 -17.62
N THR A 358 23.79 1.20 -17.60
CA THR A 358 23.00 0.06 -18.10
C THR A 358 21.65 -0.03 -17.38
N LYS A 359 21.65 0.10 -16.04
CA LYS A 359 20.41 0.09 -15.23
C LYS A 359 19.43 1.19 -15.66
N LYS A 360 19.93 2.41 -15.89
CA LYS A 360 19.10 3.53 -16.35
C LYS A 360 18.52 3.28 -17.75
N GLN A 361 19.34 2.82 -18.68
CA GLN A 361 18.90 2.51 -20.05
C GLN A 361 17.82 1.42 -20.04
N ARG A 362 18.03 0.33 -19.31
CA ARG A 362 17.06 -0.74 -19.14
C ARG A 362 15.76 -0.24 -18.49
N LEU A 363 15.85 0.61 -17.47
CA LEU A 363 14.68 1.19 -16.81
C LEU A 363 13.83 2.01 -17.79
N VAL A 364 14.44 2.82 -18.64
CA VAL A 364 13.73 3.61 -19.65
C VAL A 364 12.96 2.69 -20.60
N VAL A 365 13.59 1.64 -21.14
CA VAL A 365 12.95 0.67 -22.03
C VAL A 365 11.70 0.02 -21.37
N ILE A 366 11.83 -0.39 -20.10
CA ILE A 366 10.70 -0.99 -19.37
C ILE A 366 9.59 0.03 -19.14
N GLN A 367 9.94 1.26 -18.76
CA GLN A 367 8.94 2.31 -18.51
C GLN A 367 8.19 2.69 -19.78
N ASP A 368 8.88 2.81 -20.90
CA ASP A 368 8.26 3.11 -22.18
C ASP A 368 7.27 2.01 -22.57
N LYS A 369 7.68 0.73 -22.45
CA LYS A 369 6.81 -0.40 -22.76
C LYS A 369 5.57 -0.48 -21.87
N LEU A 370 5.72 -0.25 -20.54
CA LEU A 370 4.60 -0.23 -19.60
C LEU A 370 3.67 0.97 -19.85
N ASN A 371 4.21 2.11 -20.25
CA ASN A 371 3.41 3.29 -20.61
C ASN A 371 2.61 3.06 -21.89
N GLU A 372 3.23 2.44 -22.93
CA GLU A 372 2.54 2.04 -24.16
C GLU A 372 1.33 1.14 -23.85
N ASN A 373 1.52 0.07 -23.08
CA ASN A 373 0.44 -0.81 -22.66
C ASN A 373 -0.68 -0.06 -21.92
N THR A 374 -0.31 0.82 -20.98
CA THR A 374 -1.28 1.61 -20.21
C THR A 374 -2.11 2.53 -21.10
N GLU A 375 -1.48 3.16 -22.10
CA GLU A 375 -2.17 4.01 -23.08
C GLU A 375 -3.10 3.20 -24.00
N GLU A 376 -2.65 2.05 -24.48
CA GLU A 376 -3.46 1.16 -25.30
C GLU A 376 -4.71 0.67 -24.56
N ILE A 377 -4.55 0.27 -23.28
CA ILE A 377 -5.68 -0.13 -22.46
C ILE A 377 -6.64 1.04 -22.24
N SER A 378 -6.14 2.25 -21.97
CA SER A 378 -7.00 3.43 -21.78
C SER A 378 -7.75 3.77 -23.06
N LYS A 379 -7.11 3.71 -24.23
CA LYS A 379 -7.76 3.92 -25.53
C LYS A 379 -8.82 2.85 -25.81
N SER A 380 -8.56 1.59 -25.45
CA SER A 380 -9.52 0.50 -25.63
C SER A 380 -10.79 0.64 -24.78
N MET A 381 -10.74 1.43 -23.72
CA MET A 381 -11.90 1.72 -22.86
C MET A 381 -12.84 2.77 -23.46
N ILE A 382 -12.43 3.52 -24.48
CA ILE A 382 -13.26 4.55 -25.11
C ILE A 382 -14.54 3.91 -25.70
N GLY A 383 -15.69 4.49 -25.38
CA GLY A 383 -17.01 3.97 -25.75
C GLY A 383 -17.58 2.92 -24.80
N SER A 384 -16.78 2.35 -23.91
CA SER A 384 -17.25 1.39 -22.89
C SER A 384 -17.98 2.09 -21.73
N ILE A 385 -18.84 1.32 -21.06
CA ILE A 385 -19.49 1.74 -19.81
C ILE A 385 -18.67 1.21 -18.65
N GLN A 386 -18.32 2.11 -17.73
CA GLN A 386 -17.55 1.78 -16.53
C GLN A 386 -18.30 2.17 -15.25
N LYS A 387 -18.21 1.31 -14.24
CA LYS A 387 -18.62 1.68 -12.89
C LYS A 387 -17.52 2.51 -12.24
N VAL A 388 -17.86 3.68 -11.69
CA VAL A 388 -16.91 4.61 -11.06
C VAL A 388 -17.37 4.91 -9.64
N LEU A 389 -16.52 4.65 -8.64
CA LEU A 389 -16.72 5.15 -7.28
C LEU A 389 -16.31 6.62 -7.25
N VAL A 390 -17.24 7.51 -6.96
CA VAL A 390 -17.02 8.96 -6.94
C VAL A 390 -16.31 9.36 -5.66
N GLU A 391 -15.09 9.89 -5.79
CA GLU A 391 -14.24 10.25 -4.64
C GLU A 391 -14.35 11.72 -4.25
N GLY A 392 -14.75 12.60 -5.16
CA GLY A 392 -14.86 14.03 -4.87
C GLY A 392 -14.94 14.92 -6.10
N SER A 393 -14.90 16.23 -5.86
CA SER A 393 -14.81 17.24 -6.93
C SER A 393 -13.39 17.32 -7.47
N SER A 394 -13.25 17.54 -8.78
CA SER A 394 -11.93 17.77 -9.38
C SER A 394 -11.33 19.07 -8.87
N LYS A 395 -9.99 19.18 -8.86
CA LYS A 395 -9.27 20.39 -8.44
C LYS A 395 -9.67 21.66 -9.21
N LYS A 396 -10.31 21.53 -10.36
CA LYS A 396 -10.80 22.65 -11.18
C LYS A 396 -12.28 22.98 -10.95
N GLY A 397 -12.95 22.29 -10.00
CA GLY A 397 -14.27 22.66 -9.46
C GLY A 397 -15.49 22.45 -10.36
N ALA A 398 -15.32 22.04 -11.62
CA ALA A 398 -16.43 21.91 -12.57
C ALA A 398 -16.86 20.45 -12.84
N THR A 399 -16.09 19.48 -12.38
CA THR A 399 -16.31 18.05 -12.65
C THR A 399 -16.11 17.22 -11.39
N LEU A 400 -16.79 16.09 -11.31
CA LEU A 400 -16.50 15.05 -10.34
C LEU A 400 -15.33 14.18 -10.81
N SER A 401 -14.67 13.55 -9.87
CA SER A 401 -13.65 12.55 -10.11
C SER A 401 -13.90 11.30 -9.28
N GLY A 402 -13.60 10.15 -9.86
CA GLY A 402 -13.75 8.88 -9.18
C GLY A 402 -12.88 7.79 -9.80
N ARG A 403 -12.91 6.59 -9.22
CA ARG A 403 -12.09 5.48 -9.66
C ARG A 403 -12.89 4.35 -10.30
N THR A 404 -12.38 3.91 -11.44
CA THR A 404 -12.81 2.66 -12.09
C THR A 404 -12.28 1.44 -11.32
N GLU A 405 -12.77 0.26 -11.65
CA GLU A 405 -12.26 -0.99 -11.07
C GLU A 405 -10.76 -1.20 -11.33
N ASN A 406 -10.26 -0.81 -12.48
CA ASN A 406 -8.84 -0.91 -12.85
C ASN A 406 -8.00 0.30 -12.44
N MET A 407 -8.45 1.05 -11.41
CA MET A 407 -7.70 2.15 -10.79
C MET A 407 -7.42 3.37 -11.69
N ARG A 408 -8.18 3.57 -12.76
CA ARG A 408 -8.12 4.83 -13.52
C ARG A 408 -8.99 5.90 -12.89
N THR A 409 -8.54 7.14 -12.97
CA THR A 409 -9.35 8.28 -12.54
C THR A 409 -10.24 8.71 -13.70
N ALA A 410 -11.55 8.62 -13.52
CA ALA A 410 -12.54 9.12 -14.46
C ALA A 410 -13.03 10.50 -14.01
N HIS A 411 -13.09 11.45 -14.97
CA HIS A 411 -13.61 12.81 -14.78
C HIS A 411 -14.90 12.97 -15.59
N PHE A 412 -15.95 13.47 -14.94
CA PHE A 412 -17.25 13.67 -15.58
C PHE A 412 -18.03 14.79 -14.88
N ILE A 413 -19.02 15.35 -15.59
CA ILE A 413 -19.93 16.36 -15.04
C ILE A 413 -21.01 15.64 -14.23
N GLY A 414 -21.26 16.09 -12.99
CA GLY A 414 -22.26 15.51 -12.12
C GLY A 414 -22.54 16.33 -10.88
N ASN A 415 -23.56 15.95 -10.12
CA ASN A 415 -23.91 16.59 -8.86
C ASN A 415 -23.03 16.06 -7.72
N GLU A 416 -22.59 16.93 -6.81
CA GLU A 416 -21.79 16.55 -5.63
C GLU A 416 -22.47 15.51 -4.71
N GLN A 417 -23.79 15.38 -4.78
CA GLN A 417 -24.53 14.33 -4.09
C GLN A 417 -24.14 12.91 -4.52
N LEU A 418 -23.46 12.77 -5.66
CA LEU A 418 -22.93 11.49 -6.14
C LEU A 418 -21.62 11.07 -5.46
N ILE A 419 -20.99 11.97 -4.69
CA ILE A 419 -19.76 11.65 -3.94
C ILE A 419 -20.07 10.51 -2.98
N GLY A 420 -19.20 9.49 -2.97
CA GLY A 420 -19.38 8.26 -2.19
C GLY A 420 -20.26 7.20 -2.85
N GLN A 421 -20.81 7.46 -4.03
CA GLN A 421 -21.65 6.49 -4.77
C GLN A 421 -20.88 5.85 -5.92
N ILE A 422 -21.30 4.64 -6.30
CA ILE A 422 -20.84 3.99 -7.53
C ILE A 422 -21.83 4.31 -8.65
N VAL A 423 -21.34 5.01 -9.67
CA VAL A 423 -22.15 5.43 -10.82
C VAL A 423 -21.66 4.79 -12.11
N SER A 424 -22.55 4.67 -13.08
CA SER A 424 -22.18 4.21 -14.43
C SER A 424 -21.84 5.43 -15.30
N VAL A 425 -20.69 5.38 -15.97
CA VAL A 425 -20.24 6.42 -16.90
C VAL A 425 -19.81 5.79 -18.22
N LYS A 426 -20.04 6.50 -19.32
CA LYS A 426 -19.51 6.16 -20.63
C LYS A 426 -18.19 6.88 -20.84
N ILE A 427 -17.13 6.14 -21.14
CA ILE A 427 -15.80 6.71 -21.41
C ILE A 427 -15.81 7.38 -22.80
N THR A 428 -15.44 8.64 -22.85
CA THR A 428 -15.39 9.44 -24.08
C THR A 428 -13.97 9.70 -24.58
N ASP A 429 -12.99 9.73 -23.67
CA ASP A 429 -11.56 9.89 -23.99
C ASP A 429 -10.68 9.26 -22.90
N GLY A 430 -9.41 8.93 -23.25
CA GLY A 430 -8.46 8.34 -22.32
C GLY A 430 -7.02 8.67 -22.66
N ILE A 431 -6.31 9.27 -21.69
CA ILE A 431 -4.89 9.60 -21.78
C ILE A 431 -4.17 9.10 -20.52
N GLY A 432 -3.21 8.21 -20.69
CA GLY A 432 -2.48 7.59 -19.58
C GLY A 432 -3.45 6.94 -18.58
N ASN A 433 -3.46 7.39 -17.33
CA ASN A 433 -4.36 6.88 -16.29
C ASN A 433 -5.61 7.76 -16.04
N SER A 434 -5.86 8.74 -16.90
CA SER A 434 -6.98 9.66 -16.78
C SER A 434 -7.99 9.42 -17.90
N LEU A 435 -9.25 9.30 -17.55
CA LEU A 435 -10.37 9.10 -18.47
C LEU A 435 -11.31 10.31 -18.40
N GLN A 436 -11.82 10.70 -19.56
CA GLN A 436 -12.98 11.59 -19.63
C GLN A 436 -14.22 10.74 -19.80
N ALA A 437 -15.31 11.13 -19.18
CA ALA A 437 -16.53 10.33 -19.20
C ALA A 437 -17.79 11.19 -19.14
N GLU A 438 -18.92 10.60 -19.50
CA GLU A 438 -20.26 11.13 -19.38
C GLU A 438 -21.09 10.25 -18.43
N LEU A 439 -21.82 10.86 -17.51
CA LEU A 439 -22.75 10.15 -16.63
C LEU A 439 -23.91 9.58 -17.46
N ILE A 440 -24.29 8.32 -17.15
CA ILE A 440 -25.40 7.61 -17.84
C ILE A 440 -26.63 7.58 -16.94
#